data_d33601e906337b45fb0de606af90d94c
#
_entry.id   d33601e906337b45fb0de606af90d94c
#
_cell.length_a   1.000
_cell.length_b   1.000
_cell.length_c   1.000
_cell.angle_alpha   90.00
_cell.angle_beta   90.00
_cell.angle_gamma   90.00
#
_symmetry.space_group_name_H-M   'P 1'
#
loop_
_entity.id
_entity.type
_entity.pdbx_description
1 polymer ?
#
loop_
_entity_poly.entity_id
_entity_poly.type
_entity_poly.pdbx_seq_one_letter_code
_entity_poly.pdbx_strand_id
1 'polypeptide(L)'
;MTLREQLLELTEPKYMKFTSALMPGVENVLGIRLPVLRSIAKEIAAGDWRAYLAEAEDFYFEERMLQGLVIGYARCEPAEKLAHVARFVPKIDNWAVCDCFCWRLRAAERQPMWEFIQPYFHAQAEYDVRFAVVMGLGNFVDEQHLEAFLRHLDGIRTKPTTPAWPWHGRCRSATSNFRSAHTLGWEAARWTTGPTTNRCRKSSSPTA
;
A
#
# COMPACT_ATOMS: atom_id res chain seq x y z
N MET A 1 -20.99 7.37 20.22
CA MET A 1 -20.88 7.10 18.77
C MET A 1 -19.75 6.11 18.56
N THR A 2 -20.03 4.98 17.99
CA THR A 2 -19.04 3.96 17.62
C THR A 2 -18.24 4.42 16.42
N LEU A 3 -17.07 3.82 16.16
CA LEU A 3 -16.28 4.11 14.95
C LEU A 3 -17.10 3.82 13.67
N ARG A 4 -17.86 2.72 13.66
CA ARG A 4 -18.72 2.35 12.53
C ARG A 4 -19.80 3.41 12.26
N GLU A 5 -20.47 3.92 13.29
CA GLU A 5 -21.43 5.01 13.15
C GLU A 5 -20.76 6.26 12.55
N GLN A 6 -19.57 6.62 13.01
CA GLN A 6 -18.78 7.71 12.46
C GLN A 6 -18.44 7.50 10.97
N LEU A 7 -18.05 6.28 10.59
CA LEU A 7 -17.76 5.97 9.19
C LEU A 7 -19.01 6.07 8.30
N LEU A 8 -20.16 5.61 8.79
CA LEU A 8 -21.43 5.70 8.07
C LEU A 8 -21.86 7.16 7.81
N GLU A 9 -21.62 8.07 8.76
CA GLU A 9 -21.88 9.51 8.58
C GLU A 9 -20.97 10.17 7.53
N LEU A 10 -19.77 9.60 7.30
CA LEU A 10 -18.79 10.12 6.34
C LEU A 10 -18.96 9.56 4.92
N THR A 11 -20.00 8.79 4.68
CA THR A 11 -20.27 8.14 3.38
C THR A 11 -20.56 9.18 2.28
N GLU A 12 -19.86 9.06 1.15
CA GLU A 12 -20.11 9.88 -0.06
C GLU A 12 -20.67 8.99 -1.19
N PRO A 13 -21.99 8.99 -1.48
CA PRO A 13 -22.60 8.08 -2.46
C PRO A 13 -22.01 8.18 -3.87
N LYS A 14 -21.60 9.37 -4.32
CA LYS A 14 -20.95 9.55 -5.62
C LYS A 14 -19.56 8.93 -5.65
N TYR A 15 -18.81 9.09 -4.57
CA TYR A 15 -17.47 8.52 -4.45
C TYR A 15 -17.52 7.00 -4.22
N MET A 16 -18.50 6.50 -3.47
CA MET A 16 -18.80 5.07 -3.32
C MET A 16 -19.00 4.41 -4.70
N LYS A 17 -19.87 4.96 -5.55
CA LYS A 17 -20.09 4.44 -6.91
C LYS A 17 -18.82 4.42 -7.75
N PHE A 18 -18.02 5.49 -7.68
CA PHE A 18 -16.74 5.58 -8.39
C PHE A 18 -15.75 4.52 -7.89
N THR A 19 -15.58 4.39 -6.58
CA THR A 19 -14.64 3.47 -5.95
C THR A 19 -15.02 2.01 -6.23
N SER A 20 -16.31 1.67 -6.11
CA SER A 20 -16.81 0.31 -6.43
C SER A 20 -16.57 -0.06 -7.90
N ALA A 21 -16.67 0.88 -8.83
CA ALA A 21 -16.38 0.64 -10.23
C ALA A 21 -14.90 0.32 -10.49
N LEU A 22 -13.98 0.83 -9.66
CA LEU A 22 -12.54 0.55 -9.76
C LEU A 22 -12.15 -0.80 -9.15
N MET A 23 -13.00 -1.37 -8.31
CA MET A 23 -12.76 -2.61 -7.57
C MET A 23 -13.91 -3.60 -7.75
N PRO A 24 -14.12 -4.16 -8.94
CA PRO A 24 -15.18 -5.15 -9.19
C PRO A 24 -15.03 -6.33 -8.22
N GLY A 25 -16.12 -6.73 -7.57
CA GLY A 25 -16.15 -7.82 -6.61
C GLY A 25 -15.85 -7.43 -5.16
N VAL A 26 -15.48 -6.18 -4.89
CA VAL A 26 -15.39 -5.66 -3.51
C VAL A 26 -16.76 -5.15 -3.07
N GLU A 27 -17.30 -5.77 -2.03
CA GLU A 27 -18.60 -5.43 -1.44
C GLU A 27 -18.46 -4.48 -0.25
N ASN A 28 -19.59 -3.93 0.20
CA ASN A 28 -19.69 -3.10 1.41
C ASN A 28 -18.74 -1.90 1.40
N VAL A 29 -18.70 -1.17 0.29
CA VAL A 29 -17.92 0.06 0.15
C VAL A 29 -18.75 1.26 0.61
N LEU A 30 -18.25 2.07 1.55
CA LEU A 30 -18.89 3.31 2.04
C LEU A 30 -18.58 4.51 1.15
N GLY A 31 -17.41 4.51 0.51
CA GLY A 31 -16.97 5.61 -0.34
C GLY A 31 -16.39 6.78 0.47
N ILE A 32 -15.60 6.49 1.49
CA ILE A 32 -14.87 7.50 2.26
C ILE A 32 -13.53 7.76 1.60
N ARG A 33 -13.19 9.05 1.46
CA ARG A 33 -11.93 9.44 0.81
C ARG A 33 -10.71 9.06 1.65
N LEU A 34 -9.66 8.58 1.00
CA LEU A 34 -8.43 8.15 1.65
C LEU A 34 -7.79 9.20 2.61
N PRO A 35 -7.77 10.52 2.31
CA PRO A 35 -7.28 11.50 3.27
C PRO A 35 -8.05 11.51 4.60
N VAL A 36 -9.37 11.31 4.56
CA VAL A 36 -10.23 11.22 5.75
C VAL A 36 -9.88 9.97 6.55
N LEU A 37 -9.80 8.80 5.89
CA LEU A 37 -9.40 7.55 6.53
C LEU A 37 -8.00 7.66 7.17
N ARG A 38 -7.07 8.33 6.51
CA ARG A 38 -5.72 8.57 7.06
C ARG A 38 -5.74 9.46 8.30
N SER A 39 -6.63 10.45 8.38
CA SER A 39 -6.79 11.27 9.58
C SER A 39 -7.27 10.43 10.75
N ILE A 40 -8.35 9.68 10.55
CA ILE A 40 -8.93 8.78 11.55
C ILE A 40 -7.87 7.73 12.00
N ALA A 41 -7.17 7.12 11.06
CA ALA A 41 -6.13 6.13 11.37
C ALA A 41 -4.98 6.71 12.22
N LYS A 42 -4.58 7.96 11.98
CA LYS A 42 -3.55 8.63 12.80
C LYS A 42 -4.05 8.94 14.22
N GLU A 43 -5.30 9.33 14.36
CA GLU A 43 -5.92 9.57 15.67
C GLU A 43 -5.97 8.26 16.47
N ILE A 44 -6.43 7.16 15.86
CA ILE A 44 -6.43 5.84 16.48
C ILE A 44 -5.00 5.40 16.85
N ALA A 45 -4.04 5.56 15.92
CA ALA A 45 -2.65 5.18 16.14
C ALA A 45 -1.93 6.00 17.22
N ALA A 46 -2.43 7.19 17.55
CA ALA A 46 -1.94 8.01 18.65
C ALA A 46 -2.56 7.63 20.02
N GLY A 47 -3.69 6.91 20.01
CA GLY A 47 -4.41 6.41 21.19
C GLY A 47 -4.13 4.93 21.45
N ASP A 48 -5.15 4.21 21.94
CA ASP A 48 -5.08 2.76 22.18
C ASP A 48 -5.38 1.96 20.90
N TRP A 49 -4.44 2.00 19.98
CA TRP A 49 -4.53 1.28 18.71
C TRP A 49 -4.53 -0.25 18.88
N ARG A 50 -4.01 -0.76 20.03
CA ARG A 50 -4.01 -2.21 20.31
C ARG A 50 -5.41 -2.71 20.62
N ALA A 51 -6.14 -2.00 21.48
CA ALA A 51 -7.54 -2.28 21.77
C ALA A 51 -8.37 -2.19 20.47
N TYR A 52 -8.15 -1.12 19.67
CA TYR A 52 -8.80 -0.98 18.37
C TYR A 52 -8.56 -2.22 17.46
N LEU A 53 -7.31 -2.64 17.27
CA LEU A 53 -7.01 -3.78 16.39
C LEU A 53 -7.51 -5.13 16.94
N ALA A 54 -7.71 -5.25 18.25
CA ALA A 54 -8.28 -6.46 18.87
C ALA A 54 -9.79 -6.58 18.60
N GLU A 55 -10.50 -5.46 18.49
CA GLU A 55 -11.95 -5.39 18.34
C GLU A 55 -12.39 -4.99 16.91
N ALA A 56 -11.43 -4.70 16.02
CA ALA A 56 -11.71 -4.19 14.69
C ALA A 56 -12.52 -5.17 13.84
N GLU A 57 -13.58 -4.66 13.25
CA GLU A 57 -14.47 -5.40 12.36
C GLU A 57 -13.98 -5.30 10.90
N ASP A 58 -14.43 -6.23 10.05
CA ASP A 58 -13.99 -6.39 8.66
C ASP A 58 -15.16 -6.33 7.66
N PHE A 59 -16.34 -5.85 8.06
CA PHE A 59 -17.53 -5.87 7.22
C PHE A 59 -17.44 -4.85 6.08
N TYR A 60 -17.03 -3.60 6.39
CA TYR A 60 -16.85 -2.58 5.36
C TYR A 60 -15.42 -2.55 4.82
N PHE A 61 -15.29 -2.23 3.53
CA PHE A 61 -14.00 -2.02 2.87
C PHE A 61 -13.12 -1.03 3.63
N GLU A 62 -13.70 0.06 4.11
CA GLU A 62 -13.00 1.11 4.84
C GLU A 62 -12.54 0.67 6.23
N GLU A 63 -13.22 -0.29 6.87
CA GLU A 63 -12.78 -0.88 8.14
C GLU A 63 -11.48 -1.67 7.95
N ARG A 64 -11.40 -2.49 6.89
CA ARG A 64 -10.15 -3.20 6.52
C ARG A 64 -9.04 -2.22 6.17
N MET A 65 -9.36 -1.17 5.41
CA MET A 65 -8.38 -0.14 5.08
C MET A 65 -7.86 0.59 6.31
N LEU A 66 -8.71 0.93 7.27
CA LEU A 66 -8.32 1.56 8.53
C LEU A 66 -7.38 0.68 9.35
N GLN A 67 -7.66 -0.62 9.48
CA GLN A 67 -6.76 -1.54 10.19
C GLN A 67 -5.34 -1.49 9.60
N GLY A 68 -5.21 -1.59 8.29
CA GLY A 68 -3.92 -1.49 7.61
C GLY A 68 -3.22 -0.16 7.86
N LEU A 69 -3.93 0.95 7.72
CA LEU A 69 -3.39 2.29 7.95
C LEU A 69 -2.94 2.48 9.42
N VAL A 70 -3.73 2.00 10.39
CA VAL A 70 -3.39 2.07 11.82
C VAL A 70 -2.11 1.29 12.11
N ILE A 71 -1.96 0.06 11.60
CA ILE A 71 -0.73 -0.72 11.73
C ILE A 71 0.47 0.06 11.16
N GLY A 72 0.31 0.68 9.99
CA GLY A 72 1.35 1.49 9.36
C GLY A 72 1.78 2.68 10.22
N TYR A 73 0.82 3.41 10.84
CA TYR A 73 1.10 4.58 11.67
C TYR A 73 1.49 4.25 13.11
N ALA A 74 1.12 3.07 13.64
CA ALA A 74 1.43 2.66 15.00
C ALA A 74 2.93 2.71 15.30
N ARG A 75 3.27 3.23 16.48
CA ARG A 75 4.65 3.26 16.98
C ARG A 75 4.81 2.17 18.03
N CYS A 76 5.55 1.13 17.67
CA CYS A 76 5.86 -0.01 18.53
C CYS A 76 7.18 -0.65 18.08
N GLU A 77 7.63 -1.66 18.81
CA GLU A 77 8.78 -2.47 18.45
C GLU A 77 8.54 -3.24 17.14
N PRO A 78 9.57 -3.44 16.32
CA PRO A 78 9.44 -4.12 15.01
C PRO A 78 8.79 -5.51 15.11
N ALA A 79 9.13 -6.30 16.10
CA ALA A 79 8.55 -7.63 16.30
C ALA A 79 7.04 -7.59 16.56
N GLU A 80 6.58 -6.66 17.38
CA GLU A 80 5.16 -6.44 17.65
C GLU A 80 4.44 -6.00 16.38
N LYS A 81 5.03 -5.06 15.63
CA LYS A 81 4.45 -4.60 14.37
C LYS A 81 4.29 -5.75 13.38
N LEU A 82 5.32 -6.59 13.20
CA LEU A 82 5.26 -7.76 12.33
C LEU A 82 4.19 -8.77 12.75
N ALA A 83 3.95 -8.93 14.05
CA ALA A 83 2.87 -9.79 14.53
C ALA A 83 1.48 -9.26 14.09
N HIS A 84 1.26 -7.94 14.10
CA HIS A 84 0.04 -7.33 13.57
C HIS A 84 -0.04 -7.42 12.04
N VAL A 85 1.07 -7.24 11.32
CA VAL A 85 1.15 -7.45 9.87
C VAL A 85 0.77 -8.88 9.50
N ALA A 86 1.32 -9.88 10.17
CA ALA A 86 1.03 -11.30 9.93
C ALA A 86 -0.46 -11.63 10.10
N ARG A 87 -1.14 -10.99 11.05
CA ARG A 87 -2.59 -11.17 11.27
C ARG A 87 -3.42 -10.42 10.23
N PHE A 88 -2.90 -9.33 9.67
CA PHE A 88 -3.63 -8.49 8.74
C PHE A 88 -3.50 -8.93 7.29
N VAL A 89 -2.33 -9.40 6.86
CA VAL A 89 -2.10 -9.80 5.45
C VAL A 89 -3.17 -10.75 4.91
N PRO A 90 -3.62 -11.79 5.65
CA PRO A 90 -4.69 -12.69 5.18
C PRO A 90 -6.07 -12.01 4.99
N LYS A 91 -6.27 -10.80 5.51
CA LYS A 91 -7.50 -10.01 5.34
C LYS A 91 -7.49 -9.15 4.08
N ILE A 92 -6.35 -9.07 3.38
CA ILE A 92 -6.20 -8.27 2.16
C ILE A 92 -6.84 -9.02 1.00
N ASP A 93 -7.95 -8.51 0.52
CA ASP A 93 -8.77 -9.11 -0.54
C ASP A 93 -8.83 -8.25 -1.82
N ASN A 94 -8.17 -7.10 -1.83
CA ASN A 94 -8.14 -6.20 -2.97
C ASN A 94 -6.87 -5.34 -3.02
N TRP A 95 -6.61 -4.79 -4.21
CA TRP A 95 -5.42 -4.00 -4.46
C TRP A 95 -5.37 -2.69 -3.68
N ALA A 96 -6.52 -2.06 -3.43
CA ALA A 96 -6.56 -0.76 -2.77
C ALA A 96 -6.18 -0.87 -1.29
N VAL A 97 -6.67 -1.89 -0.58
CA VAL A 97 -6.26 -2.19 0.79
C VAL A 97 -4.77 -2.53 0.84
N CYS A 98 -4.29 -3.39 -0.09
CA CYS A 98 -2.89 -3.79 -0.15
C CYS A 98 -1.94 -2.60 -0.33
N ASP A 99 -2.20 -1.78 -1.34
CA ASP A 99 -1.30 -0.68 -1.70
C ASP A 99 -1.33 0.46 -0.66
N CYS A 100 -2.49 0.71 -0.04
CA CYS A 100 -2.62 1.68 1.04
C CYS A 100 -2.02 1.20 2.37
N PHE A 101 -1.99 -0.11 2.60
CA PHE A 101 -1.38 -0.73 3.76
C PHE A 101 0.14 -0.59 3.76
N CYS A 102 0.79 -0.67 2.61
CA CYS A 102 2.25 -0.61 2.52
C CYS A 102 2.77 0.80 2.84
N TRP A 103 3.56 0.91 3.91
CA TRP A 103 4.09 2.18 4.42
C TRP A 103 5.60 2.29 4.25
N ARG A 104 6.14 3.50 4.47
CA ARG A 104 7.58 3.73 4.50
C ARG A 104 8.16 3.26 5.84
N LEU A 105 9.10 2.32 5.78
CA LEU A 105 9.70 1.71 6.95
C LEU A 105 10.70 2.66 7.64
N ARG A 106 10.73 2.64 8.96
CA ARG A 106 11.81 3.23 9.76
C ARG A 106 13.06 2.33 9.66
N ALA A 107 14.23 2.88 9.97
CA ALA A 107 15.49 2.13 9.88
C ALA A 107 15.46 0.80 10.65
N ALA A 108 14.92 0.80 11.88
CA ALA A 108 14.81 -0.39 12.71
C ALA A 108 13.81 -1.44 12.19
N GLU A 109 12.87 -1.05 11.34
CA GLU A 109 11.86 -1.95 10.75
C GLU A 109 12.35 -2.62 9.47
N ARG A 110 13.39 -2.09 8.81
CA ARG A 110 13.79 -2.52 7.46
C ARG A 110 14.24 -3.97 7.40
N GLN A 111 15.25 -4.34 8.19
CA GLN A 111 15.78 -5.70 8.14
C GLN A 111 14.75 -6.75 8.58
N PRO A 112 14.03 -6.57 9.72
CA PRO A 112 12.96 -7.50 10.08
C PRO A 112 11.86 -7.63 9.03
N MET A 113 11.46 -6.53 8.37
CA MET A 113 10.45 -6.56 7.31
C MET A 113 10.99 -7.24 6.05
N TRP A 114 12.24 -7.02 5.67
CA TRP A 114 12.86 -7.70 4.53
C TRP A 114 12.81 -9.22 4.69
N GLU A 115 13.20 -9.71 5.85
CA GLU A 115 13.14 -11.15 6.17
C GLU A 115 11.71 -11.67 6.18
N PHE A 116 10.78 -10.88 6.72
CA PHE A 116 9.37 -11.24 6.82
C PHE A 116 8.67 -11.38 5.46
N ILE A 117 8.97 -10.50 4.48
CA ILE A 117 8.26 -10.52 3.18
C ILE A 117 8.77 -11.59 2.21
N GLN A 118 9.97 -12.16 2.41
CA GLN A 118 10.55 -13.11 1.46
C GLN A 118 9.67 -14.33 1.16
N PRO A 119 9.06 -15.01 2.14
CA PRO A 119 8.16 -16.13 1.86
C PRO A 119 6.94 -15.75 1.02
N TYR A 120 6.45 -14.52 1.17
CA TYR A 120 5.26 -14.05 0.48
C TYR A 120 5.45 -13.90 -1.04
N PHE A 121 6.68 -13.69 -1.54
CA PHE A 121 6.95 -13.69 -2.99
C PHE A 121 6.61 -15.02 -3.68
N HIS A 122 6.56 -16.10 -2.91
CA HIS A 122 6.30 -17.46 -3.39
C HIS A 122 4.95 -18.02 -2.90
N ALA A 123 4.13 -17.19 -2.29
CA ALA A 123 2.81 -17.56 -1.82
C ALA A 123 1.86 -17.92 -2.98
N GLN A 124 0.81 -18.69 -2.67
CA GLN A 124 -0.22 -19.05 -3.65
C GLN A 124 -1.28 -17.95 -3.79
N ALA A 125 -1.57 -17.23 -2.71
CA ALA A 125 -2.56 -16.16 -2.71
C ALA A 125 -2.03 -14.92 -3.42
N GLU A 126 -2.83 -14.36 -4.33
CA GLU A 126 -2.48 -13.19 -5.14
C GLU A 126 -2.07 -11.99 -4.28
N TYR A 127 -2.85 -11.70 -3.25
CA TYR A 127 -2.61 -10.51 -2.41
C TYR A 127 -1.47 -10.68 -1.43
N ASP A 128 -1.10 -11.89 -1.06
CA ASP A 128 0.12 -12.19 -0.33
C ASP A 128 1.35 -11.80 -1.16
N VAL A 129 1.38 -12.25 -2.42
CA VAL A 129 2.45 -11.88 -3.36
C VAL A 129 2.45 -10.38 -3.61
N ARG A 130 1.27 -9.77 -3.83
CA ARG A 130 1.16 -8.32 -4.04
C ARG A 130 1.69 -7.53 -2.84
N PHE A 131 1.38 -7.94 -1.62
CA PHE A 131 1.90 -7.33 -0.41
C PHE A 131 3.44 -7.32 -0.41
N ALA A 132 4.09 -8.47 -0.67
CA ALA A 132 5.55 -8.54 -0.74
C ALA A 132 6.12 -7.63 -1.83
N VAL A 133 5.50 -7.60 -3.02
CA VAL A 133 5.94 -6.78 -4.14
C VAL A 133 5.81 -5.29 -3.83
N VAL A 134 4.66 -4.84 -3.33
CA VAL A 134 4.42 -3.41 -3.06
C VAL A 134 5.28 -2.92 -1.89
N MET A 135 5.40 -3.73 -0.82
CA MET A 135 6.29 -3.42 0.30
C MET A 135 7.76 -3.37 -0.16
N GLY A 136 8.17 -4.30 -1.02
CA GLY A 136 9.50 -4.35 -1.61
C GLY A 136 9.81 -3.11 -2.45
N LEU A 137 8.91 -2.73 -3.35
CA LEU A 137 9.05 -1.54 -4.19
C LEU A 137 9.14 -0.23 -3.40
N GLY A 138 8.36 -0.13 -2.34
CA GLY A 138 8.34 1.07 -1.50
C GLY A 138 9.59 1.23 -0.64
N ASN A 139 10.30 0.14 -0.33
CA ASN A 139 11.30 0.16 0.73
C ASN A 139 12.65 -0.48 0.39
N PHE A 140 12.76 -1.38 -0.60
CA PHE A 140 13.94 -2.21 -0.84
C PHE A 140 14.51 -2.07 -2.25
N VAL A 141 14.22 -0.96 -2.94
CA VAL A 141 14.84 -0.57 -4.20
C VAL A 141 16.08 0.28 -3.86
N ASP A 142 17.09 -0.35 -3.31
CA ASP A 142 18.38 0.23 -2.95
C ASP A 142 19.53 -0.73 -3.31
N GLU A 143 20.78 -0.27 -3.24
CA GLU A 143 21.95 -1.05 -3.64
C GLU A 143 22.08 -2.38 -2.88
N GLN A 144 21.68 -2.41 -1.62
CA GLN A 144 21.80 -3.58 -0.75
C GLN A 144 20.80 -4.69 -1.11
N HIS A 145 19.56 -4.32 -1.48
CA HIS A 145 18.46 -5.28 -1.61
C HIS A 145 18.04 -5.51 -3.07
N LEU A 146 18.36 -4.60 -3.99
CA LEU A 146 17.84 -4.58 -5.36
C LEU A 146 18.02 -5.92 -6.09
N GLU A 147 19.22 -6.49 -6.04
CA GLU A 147 19.49 -7.75 -6.76
C GLU A 147 18.68 -8.93 -6.20
N ALA A 148 18.59 -9.02 -4.88
CA ALA A 148 17.79 -10.05 -4.22
C ALA A 148 16.29 -9.84 -4.49
N PHE A 149 15.82 -8.60 -4.46
CA PHE A 149 14.45 -8.24 -4.77
C PHE A 149 14.08 -8.61 -6.23
N LEU A 150 14.94 -8.30 -7.19
CA LEU A 150 14.73 -8.67 -8.60
C LEU A 150 14.67 -10.19 -8.79
N ARG A 151 15.53 -10.96 -8.10
CA ARG A 151 15.47 -12.43 -8.12
C ARG A 151 14.15 -12.97 -7.60
N HIS A 152 13.60 -12.38 -6.52
CA HIS A 152 12.27 -12.75 -6.03
C HIS A 152 11.19 -12.44 -7.07
N LEU A 153 11.22 -11.26 -7.70
CA LEU A 153 10.26 -10.89 -8.75
C LEU A 153 10.29 -11.86 -9.94
N ASP A 154 11.47 -12.26 -10.38
CA ASP A 154 11.64 -13.25 -11.47
C ASP A 154 11.12 -14.64 -11.07
N GLY A 155 11.10 -14.95 -9.79
CA GLY A 155 10.60 -16.21 -9.22
C GLY A 155 9.08 -16.30 -9.06
N ILE A 156 8.33 -15.20 -9.20
CA ILE A 156 6.87 -15.19 -9.01
C ILE A 156 6.19 -16.07 -10.05
N ARG A 157 5.37 -17.01 -9.60
CA ARG A 157 4.58 -17.94 -10.43
C ARG A 157 3.09 -17.70 -10.34
N THR A 158 2.63 -17.00 -9.32
CA THR A 158 1.21 -16.69 -9.10
C THR A 158 0.68 -15.82 -10.23
N LYS A 159 -0.43 -16.27 -10.84
CA LYS A 159 -1.10 -15.51 -11.89
C LYS A 159 -2.10 -14.57 -11.23
N PRO A 160 -2.04 -13.26 -11.48
CA PRO A 160 -3.04 -12.35 -10.97
C PRO A 160 -4.39 -12.59 -11.63
N THR A 161 -5.43 -12.51 -10.83
CA THR A 161 -6.82 -12.64 -11.26
C THR A 161 -7.43 -11.29 -11.62
N THR A 162 -6.82 -10.19 -11.17
CA THR A 162 -7.33 -8.84 -11.40
C THR A 162 -6.54 -8.08 -12.46
N PRO A 163 -7.23 -7.33 -13.37
CA PRO A 163 -6.57 -6.48 -14.38
C PRO A 163 -5.70 -5.35 -13.77
N ALA A 164 -5.91 -5.06 -12.49
CA ALA A 164 -5.20 -4.01 -11.76
C ALA A 164 -3.76 -4.37 -11.36
N TRP A 165 -3.21 -5.48 -11.89
CA TRP A 165 -1.79 -5.78 -11.73
C TRP A 165 -0.97 -5.02 -12.78
N PRO A 166 -0.37 -3.89 -12.44
CA PRO A 166 0.43 -3.12 -13.40
C PRO A 166 1.73 -3.84 -13.81
N TRP A 167 1.98 -5.05 -13.31
CA TRP A 167 3.26 -5.74 -13.32
C TRP A 167 3.36 -6.88 -14.35
N HIS A 168 2.25 -7.39 -14.92
CA HIS A 168 2.28 -8.53 -15.83
C HIS A 168 3.11 -8.34 -17.11
N GLY A 169 3.24 -7.11 -17.58
CA GLY A 169 4.10 -6.81 -18.73
C GLY A 169 5.36 -6.03 -18.36
N ARG A 170 5.39 -5.42 -17.16
CA ARG A 170 6.45 -4.49 -16.75
C ARG A 170 7.49 -5.08 -15.80
N CYS A 171 7.23 -6.21 -15.12
CA CYS A 171 8.30 -6.85 -14.34
C CYS A 171 9.43 -7.33 -15.26
N ARG A 172 9.12 -7.92 -16.43
CA ARG A 172 10.17 -8.30 -17.39
C ARG A 172 10.86 -7.11 -18.04
N SER A 173 10.16 -6.00 -18.27
CA SER A 173 10.76 -4.77 -18.79
C SER A 173 11.32 -3.86 -17.69
N ALA A 174 10.83 -3.96 -16.44
CA ALA A 174 11.40 -3.25 -15.32
C ALA A 174 12.77 -3.83 -14.93
N THR A 175 12.95 -5.16 -14.98
CA THR A 175 14.27 -5.78 -14.76
C THR A 175 15.29 -5.32 -15.80
N SER A 176 14.91 -5.14 -17.07
CA SER A 176 15.80 -4.60 -18.10
C SER A 176 16.00 -3.08 -17.96
N ASN A 177 14.94 -2.33 -17.62
CA ASN A 177 15.01 -0.87 -17.46
C ASN A 177 15.66 -0.46 -16.12
N PHE A 178 15.49 -1.25 -15.04
CA PHE A 178 16.19 -1.00 -13.77
C PHE A 178 17.69 -1.30 -13.87
N ARG A 179 18.10 -2.34 -14.59
CA ARG A 179 19.52 -2.57 -14.90
C ARG A 179 20.11 -1.41 -15.70
N SER A 180 19.33 -0.83 -16.61
CA SER A 180 19.76 0.35 -17.41
C SER A 180 19.72 1.66 -16.62
N ALA A 181 18.80 1.83 -15.67
CA ALA A 181 18.69 3.02 -14.82
C ALA A 181 19.80 3.09 -13.76
N HIS A 182 20.29 1.95 -13.28
CA HIS A 182 21.43 1.89 -12.36
C HIS A 182 22.74 2.40 -13.02
N THR A 183 22.87 2.24 -14.34
CA THR A 183 23.98 2.78 -15.13
C THR A 183 23.82 4.27 -15.47
N LEU A 184 22.63 4.86 -15.25
CA LEU A 184 22.31 6.25 -15.63
C LEU A 184 22.09 7.21 -14.43
N GLY A 185 22.48 6.82 -13.21
CA GLY A 185 22.49 7.72 -12.04
C GLY A 185 21.11 8.23 -11.63
N TRP A 186 20.14 7.33 -11.45
CA TRP A 186 18.78 7.70 -11.07
C TRP A 186 18.69 8.19 -9.62
N GLU A 187 18.57 9.50 -9.45
CA GLU A 187 18.09 10.07 -8.18
C GLU A 187 16.66 9.59 -7.96
N ALA A 188 16.46 8.83 -6.88
CA ALA A 188 15.17 8.28 -6.49
C ALA A 188 14.07 9.34 -6.57
N ALA A 189 13.12 9.15 -7.46
CA ALA A 189 11.92 9.99 -7.52
C ALA A 189 11.29 10.00 -6.12
N ARG A 190 11.45 11.09 -5.43
CA ARG A 190 10.87 11.34 -4.12
C ARG A 190 9.37 11.35 -4.29
N TRP A 191 8.71 10.30 -3.88
CA TRP A 191 7.32 10.34 -3.49
C TRP A 191 7.23 11.13 -2.17
N THR A 192 7.58 12.42 -2.26
CA THR A 192 7.33 13.35 -1.17
C THR A 192 5.85 13.64 -1.16
N THR A 193 5.20 13.31 -0.07
CA THR A 193 3.93 13.91 0.34
C THR A 193 4.19 15.38 0.66
N GLY A 194 4.29 16.21 -0.37
CA GLY A 194 4.30 17.65 -0.29
C GLY A 194 2.97 18.20 -0.83
N PRO A 195 2.53 19.37 -0.38
CA PRO A 195 1.25 19.93 -0.79
C PRO A 195 1.27 20.22 -2.29
N THR A 196 0.27 19.71 -3.00
CA THR A 196 -0.01 19.99 -4.40
C THR A 196 -0.30 21.48 -4.60
N THR A 197 0.69 22.23 -5.03
CA THR A 197 0.41 23.50 -5.72
C THR A 197 0.49 23.23 -7.23
N ASN A 198 -0.65 22.95 -7.81
CA ASN A 198 -0.86 23.00 -9.25
C ASN A 198 -0.63 24.45 -9.72
N ARG A 199 0.53 24.71 -10.29
CA ARG A 199 0.71 25.89 -11.14
C ARG A 199 1.04 25.43 -12.55
N CYS A 200 0.00 25.18 -13.33
CA CYS A 200 0.07 25.03 -14.78
C CYS A 200 0.57 26.36 -15.38
N ARG A 201 1.83 26.44 -15.76
CA ARG A 201 2.35 27.55 -16.58
C ARG A 201 1.93 27.30 -18.02
N LYS A 202 0.97 28.09 -18.49
CA LYS A 202 0.73 28.28 -19.93
C LYS A 202 1.98 28.89 -20.54
N SER A 203 2.63 28.20 -21.43
CA SER A 203 3.66 28.75 -22.31
C SER A 203 2.95 29.56 -23.39
N SER A 204 3.04 30.89 -23.28
CA SER A 204 2.75 31.81 -24.37
C SER A 204 3.93 31.82 -25.34
N SER A 205 3.68 31.40 -26.57
CA SER A 205 4.60 31.59 -27.69
C SER A 205 4.61 33.07 -28.11
N PRO A 206 5.75 33.64 -28.42
CA PRO A 206 5.77 34.94 -29.06
C PRO A 206 5.61 34.77 -30.57
N THR A 207 4.65 35.50 -31.12
CA THR A 207 4.52 35.80 -32.54
C THR A 207 5.48 36.94 -32.87
N ALA A 208 6.22 36.77 -33.91
CA ALA A 208 6.67 37.82 -34.82
C ALA A 208 6.70 37.27 -36.24
#